data_ade654742b7839470c2a8e6e48642584
#
_entry.id   ade654742b7839470c2a8e6e48642584
#
_cell.length_a   1.000
_cell.length_b   1.000
_cell.length_c   1.000
_cell.angle_alpha   90.00
_cell.angle_beta   90.00
_cell.angle_gamma   90.00
#
_symmetry.space_group_name_H-M   'P 1'
#
loop_
_entity.id
_entity.type
_entity.pdbx_description
1 polymer ?
#
loop_
_entity_poly.entity_id
_entity_poly.type
_entity_poly.pdbx_seq_one_letter_code
_entity_poly.pdbx_strand_id
1 'polypeptide(L)'
;MGLTWRDPLYMDAGMEKKINRIRWRLEHGAGSFRLYLVTISTSPGMQLDIVSAADLKQRVIRRRLPMIVGVAGSYEDALDRVQDMLADALAATGTPDIRKYLENRQE
;
A
#
# COMPACT_ATOMS: atom_id res chain seq x y z
N MET A 1 0.63 -10.26 -15.42
CA MET A 1 -0.39 -9.63 -14.63
C MET A 1 0.16 -8.53 -13.78
N GLY A 2 -0.59 -7.54 -13.56
CA GLY A 2 -0.15 -6.40 -12.81
C GLY A 2 -0.31 -6.56 -11.32
N LEU A 3 0.04 -5.51 -10.63
CA LEU A 3 -0.14 -5.44 -9.19
C LEU A 3 -1.61 -5.20 -8.87
N THR A 4 -2.00 -5.55 -7.66
CA THR A 4 -3.35 -5.29 -7.18
C THR A 4 -3.33 -4.04 -6.31
N TRP A 5 -4.20 -3.09 -6.62
CA TRP A 5 -4.25 -1.80 -5.95
C TRP A 5 -5.63 -1.60 -5.33
N ARG A 6 -5.63 -1.20 -4.07
CA ARG A 6 -6.90 -0.81 -3.44
C ARG A 6 -7.30 0.56 -3.96
N ASP A 7 -8.57 0.77 -4.12
CA ASP A 7 -9.10 2.07 -4.53
C ASP A 7 -10.16 2.48 -3.52
N PRO A 8 -9.93 3.57 -2.80
CA PRO A 8 -8.83 4.52 -2.92
C PRO A 8 -7.57 4.08 -2.20
N LEU A 9 -6.43 4.64 -2.61
CA LEU A 9 -5.15 4.41 -1.95
C LEU A 9 -4.91 5.46 -0.87
N TYR A 10 -4.22 5.05 0.19
CA TYR A 10 -3.68 6.00 1.14
C TYR A 10 -2.36 6.51 0.58
N MET A 11 -2.20 7.83 0.52
CA MET A 11 -1.02 8.43 -0.10
C MET A 11 -0.59 9.67 0.67
N ASP A 12 0.68 10.03 0.54
CA ASP A 12 1.15 11.30 1.05
C ASP A 12 0.49 12.45 0.28
N ALA A 13 0.39 13.59 0.93
CA ALA A 13 -0.21 14.77 0.30
C ALA A 13 0.52 15.11 -0.99
N GLY A 14 -0.23 15.40 -2.04
CA GLY A 14 0.35 15.77 -3.34
C GLY A 14 0.73 14.61 -4.22
N MET A 15 0.72 13.39 -3.71
CA MET A 15 1.13 12.24 -4.49
C MET A 15 0.07 11.84 -5.52
N GLU A 16 -1.15 12.28 -5.34
CA GLU A 16 -2.25 11.98 -6.28
C GLU A 16 -1.90 12.39 -7.72
N LYS A 17 -1.12 13.46 -7.85
CA LYS A 17 -0.77 13.95 -9.18
C LYS A 17 0.20 13.04 -9.90
N LYS A 18 0.89 12.19 -9.16
CA LYS A 18 1.92 11.31 -9.71
C LYS A 18 1.52 9.86 -9.71
N ILE A 19 0.38 9.52 -9.11
CA ILE A 19 0.09 8.13 -8.81
C ILE A 19 -0.02 7.26 -10.07
N ASN A 20 -0.58 7.79 -11.15
CA ASN A 20 -0.71 6.98 -12.35
C ASN A 20 0.65 6.63 -12.95
N ARG A 21 1.59 7.58 -12.93
CA ARG A 21 2.95 7.33 -13.40
C ARG A 21 3.67 6.35 -12.49
N ILE A 22 3.48 6.50 -11.18
CA ILE A 22 4.08 5.60 -10.19
C ILE A 22 3.58 4.18 -10.42
N ARG A 23 2.27 4.01 -10.56
CA ARG A 23 1.68 2.70 -10.78
C ARG A 23 2.23 2.05 -12.05
N TRP A 24 2.28 2.81 -13.13
CA TRP A 24 2.78 2.28 -14.38
C TRP A 24 4.22 1.77 -14.23
N ARG A 25 5.07 2.57 -13.61
CA ARG A 25 6.46 2.19 -13.45
C ARG A 25 6.64 0.99 -12.55
N LEU A 26 5.89 0.93 -11.47
CA LEU A 26 5.98 -0.21 -10.56
C LEU A 26 5.50 -1.49 -11.23
N GLU A 27 4.45 -1.41 -12.01
CA GLU A 27 3.93 -2.59 -12.69
C GLU A 27 4.88 -3.09 -13.77
N HIS A 28 5.71 -2.24 -14.31
CA HIS A 28 6.68 -2.61 -15.34
C HIS A 28 8.07 -2.83 -14.79
N GLY A 29 8.26 -2.70 -13.49
CA GLY A 29 9.58 -2.86 -12.90
C GLY A 29 10.56 -1.79 -13.30
N ALA A 30 10.06 -0.62 -13.75
CA ALA A 30 10.88 0.43 -14.30
C ALA A 30 11.18 1.49 -13.24
N GLY A 31 12.34 2.10 -13.36
CA GLY A 31 12.72 3.21 -12.50
C GLY A 31 13.27 2.79 -11.16
N SER A 32 13.81 3.75 -10.46
CA SER A 32 14.32 3.56 -9.12
C SER A 32 13.58 4.52 -8.24
N PHE A 33 12.65 4.03 -7.50
CA PHE A 33 11.89 4.89 -6.62
C PHE A 33 12.34 4.70 -5.19
N ARG A 34 12.44 5.79 -4.48
CA ARG A 34 12.63 5.74 -3.04
C ARG A 34 11.26 5.80 -2.37
N LEU A 35 10.40 4.92 -2.81
CA LEU A 35 9.03 4.86 -2.31
C LEU A 35 8.86 3.62 -1.45
N TYR A 36 7.87 3.69 -0.59
CA TYR A 36 7.47 2.55 0.23
C TYR A 36 6.00 2.27 0.00
N LEU A 37 5.66 1.00 -0.01
CA LEU A 37 4.30 0.55 -0.24
C LEU A 37 3.79 -0.10 1.03
N VAL A 38 2.52 0.16 1.34
CA VAL A 38 1.83 -0.56 2.41
C VAL A 38 0.92 -1.57 1.76
N THR A 39 1.04 -2.83 2.15
CA THR A 39 0.26 -3.91 1.57
C THR A 39 -0.45 -4.68 2.67
N ILE A 40 -1.51 -5.39 2.28
CA ILE A 40 -2.12 -6.38 3.16
C ILE A 40 -1.06 -7.47 3.41
N SER A 41 -0.92 -7.90 4.65
CA SER A 41 0.05 -8.94 4.95
C SER A 41 -0.56 -10.32 4.75
N THR A 42 0.27 -11.26 4.30
CA THR A 42 -0.13 -12.66 4.24
C THR A 42 0.40 -13.45 5.42
N SER A 43 1.20 -12.82 6.28
CA SER A 43 1.77 -13.50 7.44
C SER A 43 0.75 -13.60 8.56
N PRO A 44 0.65 -14.75 9.21
CA PRO A 44 -0.29 -14.89 10.33
C PRO A 44 0.04 -13.90 11.46
N GLY A 45 -0.99 -13.26 12.00
CA GLY A 45 -0.82 -12.33 13.08
C GLY A 45 -0.42 -10.92 12.68
N MET A 46 -0.15 -10.70 11.40
CA MET A 46 0.22 -9.37 10.90
C MET A 46 -0.91 -8.85 10.04
N GLN A 47 -1.21 -7.57 10.18
CA GLN A 47 -2.26 -6.97 9.36
C GLN A 47 -1.72 -6.36 8.07
N LEU A 48 -0.58 -5.70 8.16
CA LEU A 48 -0.01 -4.94 7.04
C LEU A 48 1.50 -5.16 7.01
N ASP A 49 2.06 -4.99 5.81
CA ASP A 49 3.50 -4.97 5.61
C ASP A 49 3.90 -3.67 4.93
N ILE A 50 5.11 -3.21 5.21
CA ILE A 50 5.69 -2.07 4.51
C ILE A 50 6.84 -2.61 3.67
N VAL A 51 6.78 -2.36 2.36
CA VAL A 51 7.70 -2.92 1.39
C VAL A 51 8.37 -1.80 0.63
N SER A 52 9.68 -1.90 0.42
CA SER A 52 10.38 -0.93 -0.42
C SER A 52 9.98 -1.12 -1.88
N ALA A 53 9.67 -0.02 -2.56
CA ALA A 53 9.30 -0.10 -3.97
C ALA A 53 10.46 -0.63 -4.82
N ALA A 54 11.69 -0.47 -4.36
CA ALA A 54 12.84 -0.99 -5.10
C ALA A 54 12.79 -2.51 -5.26
N ASP A 55 12.16 -3.22 -4.32
CA ASP A 55 12.03 -4.67 -4.41
C ASP A 55 11.18 -5.09 -5.58
N LEU A 56 10.33 -4.22 -6.09
CA LEU A 56 9.44 -4.55 -7.20
C LEU A 56 10.15 -4.60 -8.54
N LYS A 57 11.44 -4.31 -8.59
CA LYS A 57 12.21 -4.59 -9.79
C LYS A 57 12.28 -6.08 -10.06
N GLN A 58 12.16 -6.89 -9.03
CA GLN A 58 12.16 -8.33 -9.19
C GLN A 58 10.77 -8.81 -9.56
N ARG A 59 10.70 -9.48 -10.68
CA ARG A 59 9.42 -9.97 -11.21
C ARG A 59 8.71 -10.90 -10.24
N VAL A 60 9.48 -11.74 -9.56
CA VAL A 60 8.93 -12.68 -8.58
C VAL A 60 8.22 -11.93 -7.46
N ILE A 61 8.82 -10.83 -7.00
CA ILE A 61 8.21 -10.02 -5.94
C ILE A 61 6.91 -9.40 -6.42
N ARG A 62 6.92 -8.82 -7.64
CA ARG A 62 5.70 -8.22 -8.19
C ARG A 62 4.56 -9.21 -8.28
N ARG A 63 4.86 -10.44 -8.67
CA ARG A 63 3.83 -11.45 -8.86
C ARG A 63 3.19 -11.91 -7.56
N ARG A 64 3.92 -11.83 -6.46
CA ARG A 64 3.45 -12.35 -5.18
C ARG A 64 2.96 -11.26 -4.24
N LEU A 65 3.09 -10.02 -4.63
CA LEU A 65 2.75 -8.93 -3.74
C LEU A 65 1.25 -8.92 -3.48
N PRO A 66 0.83 -8.90 -2.21
CA PRO A 66 -0.60 -8.75 -1.91
C PRO A 66 -1.09 -7.36 -2.29
N MET A 67 -2.37 -7.11 -2.08
CA MET A 67 -2.98 -5.84 -2.46
C MET A 67 -2.26 -4.66 -1.81
N ILE A 68 -1.91 -3.68 -2.63
CA ILE A 68 -1.30 -2.44 -2.17
C ILE A 68 -2.40 -1.51 -1.70
N VAL A 69 -2.26 -1.01 -0.48
CA VAL A 69 -3.28 -0.13 0.11
C VAL A 69 -2.75 1.27 0.35
N GLY A 70 -1.44 1.48 0.28
CA GLY A 70 -0.85 2.81 0.48
C GLY A 70 0.47 2.97 -0.20
N VAL A 71 0.83 4.21 -0.50
CA VAL A 71 2.10 4.59 -1.11
C VAL A 71 2.64 5.79 -0.37
N ALA A 72 3.91 5.75 0.01
CA ALA A 72 4.52 6.83 0.77
C ALA A 72 5.94 7.11 0.29
N GLY A 73 6.42 8.31 0.56
CA GLY A 73 7.73 8.75 0.11
C GLY A 73 8.88 8.32 1.00
N SER A 74 8.59 7.80 2.18
CA SER A 74 9.62 7.32 3.11
C SER A 74 9.01 6.27 4.01
N TYR A 75 9.85 5.53 4.73
CA TYR A 75 9.36 4.54 5.68
C TYR A 75 8.54 5.20 6.77
N GLU A 76 8.97 6.35 7.25
CA GLU A 76 8.25 7.08 8.28
C GLU A 76 6.89 7.54 7.78
N ASP A 77 6.83 8.03 6.56
CA ASP A 77 5.54 8.42 5.99
C ASP A 77 4.64 7.21 5.79
N ALA A 78 5.22 6.06 5.48
CA ALA A 78 4.42 4.83 5.39
C ALA A 78 3.80 4.48 6.74
N LEU A 79 4.55 4.65 7.82
CA LEU A 79 4.00 4.44 9.16
C LEU A 79 2.88 5.42 9.47
N ASP A 80 3.01 6.66 9.02
CA ASP A 80 1.94 7.64 9.19
C ASP A 80 0.69 7.23 8.45
N ARG A 81 0.85 6.68 7.25
CA ARG A 81 -0.31 6.18 6.48
C ARG A 81 -0.96 5.00 7.20
N VAL A 82 -0.17 4.15 7.83
CA VAL A 82 -0.73 3.05 8.63
C VAL A 82 -1.56 3.61 9.79
N GLN A 83 -1.10 4.67 10.43
CA GLN A 83 -1.87 5.30 11.49
C GLN A 83 -3.17 5.90 10.98
N ASP A 84 -3.15 6.48 9.79
CA ASP A 84 -4.38 6.97 9.17
C ASP A 84 -5.37 5.83 8.95
N MET A 85 -4.88 4.69 8.48
CA MET A 85 -5.71 3.52 8.27
C MET A 85 -6.31 3.03 9.58
N LEU A 86 -5.52 3.02 10.63
CA LEU A 86 -6.01 2.61 11.95
C LEU A 86 -7.10 3.56 12.44
N ALA A 87 -6.89 4.86 12.29
CA ALA A 87 -7.88 5.83 12.73
C ALA A 87 -9.19 5.66 11.96
N ASP A 88 -9.09 5.44 10.65
CA ASP A 88 -10.28 5.22 9.83
C ASP A 88 -11.00 3.94 10.19
N ALA A 89 -10.24 2.86 10.46
CA ALA A 89 -10.84 1.60 10.86
C ALA A 89 -11.58 1.73 12.17
N LEU A 90 -10.97 2.41 13.14
CA LEU A 90 -11.60 2.63 14.43
C LEU A 90 -12.86 3.48 14.31
N ALA A 91 -12.80 4.53 13.48
CA ALA A 91 -13.96 5.40 13.29
C ALA A 91 -15.10 4.68 12.59
N ALA A 92 -14.79 3.79 11.65
CA ALA A 92 -15.82 3.13 10.85
C ALA A 92 -16.39 1.89 11.52
N THR A 93 -15.54 1.15 12.26
CA THR A 93 -15.96 -0.16 12.78
C THR A 93 -15.88 -0.27 14.30
N GLY A 94 -15.19 0.64 14.95
CA GLY A 94 -14.97 0.57 16.39
C GLY A 94 -13.92 -0.44 16.82
N THR A 95 -13.22 -1.05 15.86
CA THR A 95 -12.18 -2.03 16.17
C THR A 95 -10.88 -1.68 15.45
N PRO A 96 -9.73 -2.13 15.98
CA PRO A 96 -8.45 -1.87 15.33
C PRO A 96 -8.10 -2.87 14.23
N ASP A 97 -9.07 -3.57 13.70
CA ASP A 97 -8.83 -4.54 12.62
C ASP A 97 -8.71 -3.79 11.30
N ILE A 98 -7.52 -3.29 11.01
CA ILE A 98 -7.25 -2.50 9.83
C ILE A 98 -7.47 -3.32 8.56
N ARG A 99 -6.95 -4.53 8.56
CA ARG A 99 -7.02 -5.40 7.38
C ARG A 99 -8.45 -5.64 6.96
N LYS A 100 -9.31 -5.98 7.92
CA LYS A 100 -10.70 -6.23 7.61
C LYS A 100 -11.40 -4.99 7.07
N TYR A 101 -11.10 -3.84 7.68
CA TYR A 101 -11.65 -2.58 7.22
C TYR A 101 -11.26 -2.30 5.77
N LEU A 102 -9.97 -2.46 5.44
CA LEU A 102 -9.49 -2.16 4.10
C LEU A 102 -10.03 -3.13 3.07
N GLU A 103 -10.15 -4.40 3.42
CA GLU A 103 -10.64 -5.41 2.48
C GLU A 103 -12.13 -5.30 2.24
N ASN A 104 -12.89 -4.85 3.22
CA ASN A 104 -14.33 -4.81 3.10
C ASN A 104 -14.89 -3.47 2.64
N ARG A 105 -14.03 -2.49 2.42
CA ARG A 105 -14.47 -1.21 1.99
C ARG A 105 -14.58 -1.21 0.49
N GLN A 106 -15.71 -1.55 0.00
CA GLN A 106 -15.86 -1.70 -1.44
C GLN A 106 -16.85 -0.75 -1.93
N GLU A 107 -17.49 -0.21 -1.82
CA GLU A 107 -18.45 0.58 -2.46
C GLU A 107 -17.97 1.50 -3.40
#